data_5c0975536418503ef1795074d8395057
#
_entry.id   5c0975536418503ef1795074d8395057
#
_cell.length_a   1.000
_cell.length_b   1.000
_cell.length_c   1.000
_cell.angle_alpha   90.00
_cell.angle_beta   90.00
_cell.angle_gamma   90.00
#
_symmetry.space_group_name_H-M   'P 1'
#
loop_
_entity.id
_entity.type
_entity.pdbx_description
1 polymer ?
#
loop_
_entity_poly.entity_id
_entity_poly.type
_entity_poly.pdbx_seq_one_letter_code
_entity_poly.pdbx_strand_id
1 'polypeptide(L)'
;MDKELSAQLLDKAAMICVAKHCGQRDKMGCSYFQHPMRVAMRCVTDEQKMVALLHDVIEDCDVTADNLLAEGFPPEVVEGVVSVTKNDGESYEDFVARAKQNPLGRIVKLHDLEDNLDVFRLDLISPEMAARYNKYLAAYRFLKSDEPLTAEHQTESLKTFRDLYVMLRDNENKKINSRAKYTGGSDFMHNRLIIRDKDKLVINESSIFATLCALGRLVGFDKIESAGVVVRKGRECYKLIRSDDKSHCYTCDVPGRWVLSNAPVPSVALALNELFDKINERYIASIVDR
;
A
#
# COMPACT_ATOMS: atom_id res chain seq x y z
N MET A 1 39.00 -1.52 -3.38
CA MET A 1 38.94 -2.28 -4.69
C MET A 1 39.62 -1.44 -5.76
N ASP A 2 40.35 -2.08 -6.70
CA ASP A 2 40.88 -1.39 -7.88
C ASP A 2 39.72 -0.86 -8.75
N LYS A 3 39.93 0.34 -9.33
CA LYS A 3 38.86 1.04 -10.07
C LYS A 3 38.36 0.30 -11.30
N GLU A 4 39.28 -0.40 -12.01
CA GLU A 4 38.92 -1.23 -13.18
C GLU A 4 38.10 -2.43 -12.76
N LEU A 5 38.51 -3.15 -11.70
CA LEU A 5 37.77 -4.28 -11.16
C LEU A 5 36.39 -3.83 -10.63
N SER A 6 36.31 -2.64 -10.01
CA SER A 6 35.05 -2.07 -9.53
C SER A 6 34.04 -1.87 -10.67
N ALA A 7 34.51 -1.28 -11.78
CA ALA A 7 33.66 -1.08 -12.96
C ALA A 7 33.18 -2.41 -13.56
N GLN A 8 34.06 -3.40 -13.71
CA GLN A 8 33.72 -4.72 -14.24
C GLN A 8 32.69 -5.45 -13.37
N LEU A 9 32.80 -5.37 -12.04
CA LEU A 9 31.84 -5.97 -11.11
C LEU A 9 30.49 -5.24 -11.11
N LEU A 10 30.51 -3.91 -11.27
CA LEU A 10 29.28 -3.14 -11.40
C LEU A 10 28.50 -3.51 -12.67
N ASP A 11 29.22 -3.63 -13.81
CA ASP A 11 28.61 -4.11 -15.07
C ASP A 11 28.04 -5.52 -14.89
N LYS A 12 28.77 -6.43 -14.23
CA LYS A 12 28.31 -7.78 -13.93
C LYS A 12 27.04 -7.76 -13.05
N ALA A 13 26.99 -6.93 -12.02
CA ALA A 13 25.80 -6.78 -11.17
C ALA A 13 24.58 -6.34 -11.99
N ALA A 14 24.76 -5.39 -12.91
CA ALA A 14 23.70 -4.94 -13.80
C ALA A 14 23.22 -6.07 -14.74
N MET A 15 24.14 -6.84 -15.30
CA MET A 15 23.80 -7.99 -16.15
C MET A 15 23.03 -9.07 -15.36
N ILE A 16 23.43 -9.40 -14.14
CA ILE A 16 22.72 -10.35 -13.27
C ILE A 16 21.33 -9.83 -12.97
N CYS A 17 21.19 -8.56 -12.56
CA CYS A 17 19.90 -7.93 -12.29
C CYS A 17 18.95 -8.08 -13.49
N VAL A 18 19.36 -7.68 -14.69
CA VAL A 18 18.53 -7.73 -15.88
C VAL A 18 18.19 -9.18 -16.26
N ALA A 19 19.17 -10.08 -16.23
CA ALA A 19 18.95 -11.48 -16.60
C ALA A 19 18.01 -12.21 -15.64
N LYS A 20 18.20 -12.03 -14.32
CA LYS A 20 17.43 -12.74 -13.29
C LYS A 20 16.01 -12.22 -13.14
N HIS A 21 15.79 -10.92 -13.31
CA HIS A 21 14.45 -10.32 -13.31
C HIS A 21 13.78 -10.31 -14.70
N CYS A 22 14.36 -11.00 -15.68
CA CYS A 22 13.79 -11.08 -17.02
C CYS A 22 12.38 -11.69 -17.01
N GLY A 23 11.41 -10.96 -17.57
CA GLY A 23 10.00 -11.38 -17.59
C GLY A 23 9.20 -11.02 -16.33
N GLN A 24 9.84 -10.66 -15.22
CA GLN A 24 9.14 -10.17 -14.04
C GLN A 24 8.55 -8.77 -14.27
N ARG A 25 7.43 -8.49 -13.60
CA ARG A 25 6.72 -7.21 -13.68
C ARG A 25 6.49 -6.64 -12.28
N ASP A 26 6.64 -5.33 -12.16
CA ASP A 26 6.22 -4.62 -10.95
C ASP A 26 4.68 -4.47 -10.91
N LYS A 27 4.14 -3.89 -9.83
CA LYS A 27 2.69 -3.70 -9.62
C LYS A 27 2.05 -2.78 -10.64
N MET A 28 2.85 -1.99 -11.36
CA MET A 28 2.41 -1.11 -12.46
C MET A 28 2.52 -1.79 -13.84
N GLY A 29 2.94 -3.06 -13.88
CA GLY A 29 3.15 -3.81 -15.12
C GLY A 29 4.45 -3.47 -15.85
N CYS A 30 5.32 -2.63 -15.28
CA CYS A 30 6.63 -2.31 -15.82
C CYS A 30 7.63 -3.46 -15.60
N SER A 31 8.68 -3.55 -16.41
CA SER A 31 9.74 -4.53 -16.22
C SER A 31 10.44 -4.32 -14.87
N TYR A 32 10.50 -5.39 -14.03
CA TYR A 32 10.92 -5.29 -12.64
C TYR A 32 12.36 -4.78 -12.46
N PHE A 33 13.29 -5.15 -13.35
CA PHE A 33 14.68 -4.70 -13.26
C PHE A 33 14.84 -3.18 -13.19
N GLN A 34 13.84 -2.41 -13.64
CA GLN A 34 13.86 -0.94 -13.55
C GLN A 34 13.87 -0.45 -12.10
N HIS A 35 13.27 -1.21 -11.16
CA HIS A 35 13.29 -0.87 -9.75
C HIS A 35 14.72 -0.92 -9.17
N PRO A 36 15.48 -2.02 -9.19
CA PRO A 36 16.87 -2.05 -8.74
C PRO A 36 17.76 -1.02 -9.45
N MET A 37 17.54 -0.76 -10.73
CA MET A 37 18.26 0.28 -11.47
C MET A 37 18.00 1.67 -10.90
N ARG A 38 16.75 2.05 -10.60
CA ARG A 38 16.44 3.36 -10.00
C ARG A 38 17.02 3.49 -8.59
N VAL A 39 17.02 2.41 -7.80
CA VAL A 39 17.67 2.36 -6.49
C VAL A 39 19.18 2.59 -6.63
N ALA A 40 19.85 1.89 -7.56
CA ALA A 40 21.27 2.03 -7.82
C ALA A 40 21.65 3.45 -8.28
N MET A 41 20.82 4.10 -9.08
CA MET A 41 21.07 5.48 -9.54
C MET A 41 21.02 6.52 -8.42
N ARG A 42 20.43 6.21 -7.27
CA ARG A 42 20.45 7.05 -6.06
C ARG A 42 21.70 6.82 -5.20
N CYS A 43 22.40 5.70 -5.41
CA CYS A 43 23.61 5.34 -4.69
C CYS A 43 24.83 6.11 -5.19
N VAL A 44 25.81 6.36 -4.28
CA VAL A 44 27.00 7.14 -4.58
C VAL A 44 28.19 6.25 -4.98
N THR A 45 28.52 5.23 -4.16
CA THR A 45 29.67 4.36 -4.41
C THR A 45 29.29 3.14 -5.26
N ASP A 46 30.30 2.55 -5.92
CA ASP A 46 30.07 1.38 -6.76
C ASP A 46 29.62 0.17 -5.92
N GLU A 47 30.13 0.01 -4.69
CA GLU A 47 29.68 -1.04 -3.76
C GLU A 47 28.18 -0.87 -3.42
N GLN A 48 27.73 0.35 -3.13
CA GLN A 48 26.31 0.63 -2.90
C GLN A 48 25.46 0.30 -4.13
N LYS A 49 25.95 0.65 -5.33
CA LYS A 49 25.25 0.37 -6.59
C LYS A 49 25.18 -1.12 -6.87
N MET A 50 26.27 -1.88 -6.61
CA MET A 50 26.27 -3.34 -6.74
C MET A 50 25.23 -3.97 -5.79
N VAL A 51 25.22 -3.57 -4.51
CA VAL A 51 24.20 -4.04 -3.55
C VAL A 51 22.78 -3.68 -4.02
N ALA A 52 22.58 -2.46 -4.51
CA ALA A 52 21.29 -2.00 -5.01
C ALA A 52 20.82 -2.78 -6.24
N LEU A 53 21.71 -3.12 -7.17
CA LEU A 53 21.35 -3.93 -8.34
C LEU A 53 21.01 -5.39 -7.97
N LEU A 54 21.59 -5.89 -6.90
CA LEU A 54 21.48 -7.29 -6.48
C LEU A 54 20.51 -7.50 -5.30
N HIS A 55 19.90 -6.45 -4.74
CA HIS A 55 19.18 -6.52 -3.47
C HIS A 55 17.99 -7.49 -3.47
N ASP A 56 17.33 -7.67 -4.60
CA ASP A 56 16.17 -8.54 -4.74
C ASP A 56 16.49 -9.90 -5.40
N VAL A 57 17.73 -10.13 -5.89
CA VAL A 57 18.03 -11.36 -6.65
C VAL A 57 18.05 -12.61 -5.77
N ILE A 58 18.36 -12.48 -4.46
CA ILE A 58 18.32 -13.60 -3.52
C ILE A 58 16.88 -13.87 -3.07
N GLU A 59 16.05 -12.84 -2.87
CA GLU A 59 14.67 -12.98 -2.40
C GLU A 59 13.73 -13.45 -3.51
N ASP A 60 13.86 -12.89 -4.71
CA ASP A 60 12.90 -13.06 -5.81
C ASP A 60 13.37 -13.99 -6.95
N CYS A 61 14.64 -14.45 -6.90
CA CYS A 61 15.24 -15.24 -7.96
C CYS A 61 16.02 -16.44 -7.38
N ASP A 62 16.36 -17.40 -8.23
CA ASP A 62 17.19 -18.55 -7.86
C ASP A 62 18.69 -18.15 -7.83
N VAL A 63 19.08 -17.36 -6.81
CA VAL A 63 20.44 -16.91 -6.56
C VAL A 63 20.71 -16.99 -5.06
N THR A 64 21.91 -17.49 -4.69
CA THR A 64 22.35 -17.56 -3.31
C THR A 64 23.53 -16.61 -3.06
N ALA A 65 23.83 -16.34 -1.78
CA ALA A 65 25.04 -15.60 -1.39
C ALA A 65 26.31 -16.26 -1.93
N ASP A 66 26.40 -17.61 -1.89
CA ASP A 66 27.53 -18.35 -2.42
C ASP A 66 27.68 -18.21 -3.93
N ASN A 67 26.57 -18.10 -4.67
CA ASN A 67 26.63 -17.80 -6.10
C ASN A 67 27.26 -16.43 -6.36
N LEU A 68 26.89 -15.42 -5.57
CA LEU A 68 27.46 -14.07 -5.72
C LEU A 68 28.95 -14.05 -5.36
N LEU A 69 29.38 -14.76 -4.32
CA LEU A 69 30.79 -14.93 -3.98
C LEU A 69 31.56 -15.63 -5.12
N ALA A 70 31.01 -16.70 -5.69
CA ALA A 70 31.58 -17.42 -6.83
C ALA A 70 31.69 -16.58 -8.09
N GLU A 71 30.80 -15.61 -8.28
CA GLU A 71 30.86 -14.59 -9.34
C GLU A 71 31.95 -13.52 -9.11
N GLY A 72 32.62 -13.54 -7.96
CA GLY A 72 33.74 -12.67 -7.61
C GLY A 72 33.34 -11.36 -6.92
N PHE A 73 32.10 -11.23 -6.46
CA PHE A 73 31.71 -10.06 -5.68
C PHE A 73 32.41 -10.05 -4.32
N PRO A 74 32.89 -8.88 -3.85
CA PRO A 74 33.50 -8.75 -2.54
C PRO A 74 32.59 -9.21 -1.41
N PRO A 75 33.12 -9.84 -0.35
CA PRO A 75 32.31 -10.28 0.80
C PRO A 75 31.43 -9.18 1.38
N GLU A 76 31.97 -7.95 1.50
CA GLU A 76 31.21 -6.80 2.01
C GLU A 76 30.00 -6.43 1.14
N VAL A 77 30.08 -6.61 -0.18
CA VAL A 77 28.97 -6.41 -1.10
C VAL A 77 27.91 -7.51 -0.90
N VAL A 78 28.36 -8.75 -0.82
CA VAL A 78 27.45 -9.91 -0.60
C VAL A 78 26.75 -9.82 0.76
N GLU A 79 27.48 -9.45 1.82
CA GLU A 79 26.90 -9.19 3.14
C GLU A 79 25.88 -8.04 3.08
N GLY A 80 26.18 -7.00 2.29
CA GLY A 80 25.23 -5.91 2.00
C GLY A 80 23.93 -6.43 1.40
N VAL A 81 24.00 -7.29 0.37
CA VAL A 81 22.84 -7.92 -0.28
C VAL A 81 22.07 -8.79 0.72
N VAL A 82 22.75 -9.66 1.45
CA VAL A 82 22.12 -10.52 2.48
C VAL A 82 21.41 -9.68 3.55
N SER A 83 21.99 -8.54 3.92
CA SER A 83 21.40 -7.66 4.94
C SER A 83 20.07 -7.03 4.51
N VAL A 84 19.82 -6.92 3.21
CA VAL A 84 18.57 -6.38 2.64
C VAL A 84 17.67 -7.46 2.04
N THR A 85 18.03 -8.72 2.13
CA THR A 85 17.21 -9.90 1.83
C THR A 85 16.45 -10.33 3.08
N LYS A 86 15.13 -10.47 3.03
CA LYS A 86 14.32 -10.88 4.18
C LYS A 86 14.43 -12.39 4.41
N ASN A 87 14.68 -12.80 5.67
CA ASN A 87 14.72 -14.22 6.04
C ASN A 87 13.32 -14.80 6.23
N ASP A 88 13.17 -16.11 6.04
CA ASP A 88 11.94 -16.82 6.33
C ASP A 88 11.57 -16.69 7.81
N GLY A 89 10.32 -16.33 8.07
CA GLY A 89 9.81 -16.15 9.44
C GLY A 89 10.28 -14.88 10.15
N GLU A 90 11.15 -14.08 9.54
CA GLU A 90 11.62 -12.81 10.12
C GLU A 90 10.51 -11.75 10.11
N SER A 91 10.33 -11.03 11.23
CA SER A 91 9.41 -9.87 11.22
C SER A 91 9.97 -8.76 10.32
N TYR A 92 9.08 -7.88 9.83
CA TYR A 92 9.54 -6.75 9.01
C TYR A 92 10.42 -5.79 9.82
N GLU A 93 10.12 -5.63 11.08
CA GLU A 93 10.84 -4.78 12.03
C GLU A 93 12.26 -5.30 12.28
N ASP A 94 12.42 -6.61 12.51
CA ASP A 94 13.72 -7.25 12.70
C ASP A 94 14.56 -7.19 11.42
N PHE A 95 13.93 -7.42 10.27
CA PHE A 95 14.56 -7.26 8.96
C PHE A 95 15.13 -5.84 8.75
N VAL A 96 14.33 -4.80 9.02
CA VAL A 96 14.78 -3.40 8.87
C VAL A 96 15.87 -3.06 9.90
N ALA A 97 15.79 -3.60 11.11
CA ALA A 97 16.82 -3.42 12.14
C ALA A 97 18.15 -4.07 11.72
N ARG A 98 18.11 -5.27 11.13
CA ARG A 98 19.27 -5.96 10.58
C ARG A 98 19.89 -5.21 9.40
N ALA A 99 19.08 -4.72 8.47
CA ALA A 99 19.55 -3.91 7.36
C ALA A 99 20.25 -2.62 7.86
N LYS A 100 19.77 -1.99 8.95
CA LYS A 100 20.38 -0.80 9.56
C LYS A 100 21.79 -1.05 10.08
N GLN A 101 22.09 -2.26 10.53
CA GLN A 101 23.41 -2.61 11.09
C GLN A 101 24.50 -2.74 10.03
N ASN A 102 24.13 -3.01 8.78
CA ASN A 102 25.06 -3.09 7.66
C ASN A 102 25.16 -1.73 6.96
N PRO A 103 26.37 -1.12 6.83
CA PRO A 103 26.53 0.22 6.23
C PRO A 103 26.02 0.32 4.80
N LEU A 104 26.25 -0.70 3.97
CA LEU A 104 25.78 -0.74 2.58
C LEU A 104 24.27 -1.03 2.54
N GLY A 105 23.81 -2.01 3.32
CA GLY A 105 22.40 -2.39 3.40
C GLY A 105 21.53 -1.24 3.90
N ARG A 106 21.97 -0.48 4.91
CA ARG A 106 21.24 0.70 5.41
C ARG A 106 20.95 1.72 4.30
N ILE A 107 22.00 2.05 3.51
CA ILE A 107 21.87 3.04 2.43
C ILE A 107 20.98 2.51 1.32
N VAL A 108 21.19 1.27 0.90
CA VAL A 108 20.40 0.66 -0.17
C VAL A 108 18.94 0.52 0.26
N LYS A 109 18.67 0.09 1.50
CA LYS A 109 17.30 0.00 2.01
C LYS A 109 16.59 1.35 2.11
N LEU A 110 17.30 2.43 2.41
CA LEU A 110 16.76 3.79 2.34
C LEU A 110 16.30 4.14 0.91
N HIS A 111 17.16 3.90 -0.08
CA HIS A 111 16.84 4.20 -1.48
C HIS A 111 15.78 3.26 -2.07
N ASP A 112 15.73 2.00 -1.64
CA ASP A 112 14.65 1.07 -1.95
C ASP A 112 13.30 1.59 -1.43
N LEU A 113 13.26 2.04 -0.17
CA LEU A 113 12.04 2.65 0.39
C LEU A 113 11.64 3.94 -0.32
N GLU A 114 12.60 4.78 -0.71
CA GLU A 114 12.32 6.00 -1.51
C GLU A 114 11.70 5.67 -2.87
N ASP A 115 12.17 4.62 -3.56
CA ASP A 115 11.58 4.19 -4.83
C ASP A 115 10.20 3.56 -4.64
N ASN A 116 10.03 2.77 -3.58
CA ASN A 116 8.75 2.17 -3.23
C ASN A 116 7.70 3.18 -2.73
N LEU A 117 8.13 4.33 -2.21
CA LEU A 117 7.27 5.44 -1.75
C LEU A 117 7.00 6.48 -2.84
N ASP A 118 7.52 6.30 -4.04
CA ASP A 118 7.27 7.21 -5.16
C ASP A 118 5.82 7.08 -5.64
N VAL A 119 4.96 7.91 -5.04
CA VAL A 119 3.51 7.95 -5.33
C VAL A 119 3.19 8.48 -6.73
N PHE A 120 4.13 9.21 -7.36
CA PHE A 120 3.92 9.74 -8.71
C PHE A 120 3.92 8.67 -9.80
N ARG A 121 4.34 7.46 -9.47
CA ARG A 121 4.26 6.28 -10.34
C ARG A 121 2.92 5.56 -10.28
N LEU A 122 1.98 6.02 -9.45
CA LEU A 122 0.71 5.36 -9.20
C LEU A 122 -0.44 6.18 -9.78
N ASP A 123 -1.40 5.49 -10.35
CA ASP A 123 -2.65 6.11 -10.78
C ASP A 123 -3.60 6.35 -9.61
N LEU A 124 -3.54 5.50 -8.58
CA LEU A 124 -4.42 5.56 -7.41
C LEU A 124 -3.73 4.91 -6.19
N ILE A 125 -3.95 5.46 -4.99
CA ILE A 125 -3.54 4.87 -3.71
C ILE A 125 -4.74 4.18 -3.07
N SER A 126 -4.74 2.84 -3.05
CA SER A 126 -5.75 2.07 -2.32
C SER A 126 -5.50 2.12 -0.80
N PRO A 127 -6.50 1.79 0.05
CA PRO A 127 -6.30 1.69 1.50
C PRO A 127 -5.17 0.73 1.91
N GLU A 128 -5.02 -0.40 1.21
CA GLU A 128 -3.95 -1.38 1.45
C GLU A 128 -2.58 -0.81 1.10
N MET A 129 -2.50 -0.02 0.02
CA MET A 129 -1.27 0.70 -0.34
C MET A 129 -0.94 1.78 0.69
N ALA A 130 -1.93 2.52 1.19
CA ALA A 130 -1.72 3.50 2.25
C ALA A 130 -1.16 2.87 3.52
N ALA A 131 -1.68 1.70 3.95
CA ALA A 131 -1.13 0.94 5.07
C ALA A 131 0.33 0.52 4.84
N ARG A 132 0.66 0.05 3.63
CA ARG A 132 2.03 -0.29 3.24
C ARG A 132 2.95 0.93 3.27
N TYR A 133 2.51 2.06 2.75
CA TYR A 133 3.29 3.30 2.75
C TYR A 133 3.57 3.81 4.16
N ASN A 134 2.61 3.73 5.06
CA ASN A 134 2.83 4.07 6.47
C ASN A 134 3.92 3.19 7.10
N LYS A 135 3.91 1.88 6.81
CA LYS A 135 4.97 0.95 7.23
C LYS A 135 6.33 1.34 6.65
N TYR A 136 6.40 1.69 5.37
CA TYR A 136 7.64 2.10 4.70
C TYR A 136 8.16 3.44 5.22
N LEU A 137 7.30 4.42 5.46
CA LEU A 137 7.67 5.70 6.05
C LEU A 137 8.23 5.54 7.47
N ALA A 138 7.66 4.65 8.27
CA ALA A 138 8.17 4.34 9.61
C ALA A 138 9.57 3.69 9.52
N ALA A 139 9.76 2.70 8.63
CA ALA A 139 11.05 2.08 8.38
C ALA A 139 12.11 3.09 7.90
N TYR A 140 11.74 3.98 6.98
CA TYR A 140 12.62 5.03 6.48
C TYR A 140 13.10 5.97 7.58
N ARG A 141 12.20 6.43 8.45
CA ARG A 141 12.56 7.27 9.61
C ARG A 141 13.49 6.54 10.58
N PHE A 142 13.20 5.28 10.87
CA PHE A 142 14.07 4.45 11.72
C PHE A 142 15.46 4.29 11.12
N LEU A 143 15.57 3.99 9.83
CA LEU A 143 16.89 3.89 9.15
C LEU A 143 17.66 5.20 9.15
N LYS A 144 16.98 6.34 9.10
CA LYS A 144 17.63 7.69 9.15
C LYS A 144 18.04 8.15 10.54
N SER A 145 17.55 7.56 11.61
CA SER A 145 17.98 7.95 12.96
C SER A 145 19.46 7.62 13.16
N ASP A 146 20.19 8.53 13.80
CA ASP A 146 21.65 8.40 14.01
C ASP A 146 22.01 7.70 15.33
N GLU A 147 21.01 7.22 16.07
CA GLU A 147 21.23 6.54 17.34
C GLU A 147 21.93 5.20 17.13
N PRO A 148 23.08 4.94 17.78
CA PRO A 148 23.74 3.65 17.74
C PRO A 148 22.84 2.60 18.40
N LEU A 149 22.60 1.49 17.69
CA LEU A 149 21.84 0.36 18.19
C LEU A 149 22.65 -0.39 19.25
N THR A 150 22.53 -0.01 20.52
CA THR A 150 22.87 -0.91 21.64
C THR A 150 21.77 -1.97 21.76
N ALA A 151 22.04 -3.12 22.37
CA ALA A 151 21.04 -4.18 22.57
C ALA A 151 19.80 -3.68 23.32
N GLU A 152 19.97 -2.71 24.22
CA GLU A 152 18.88 -2.04 24.95
C GLU A 152 18.13 -1.05 24.03
N HIS A 153 18.84 -0.29 23.22
CA HIS A 153 18.24 0.61 22.21
C HIS A 153 17.60 -0.13 21.06
N GLN A 154 18.03 -1.35 20.70
CA GLN A 154 17.33 -2.19 19.69
C GLN A 154 15.92 -2.52 20.15
N THR A 155 15.74 -2.91 21.39
CA THR A 155 14.42 -3.23 21.95
C THR A 155 13.56 -1.97 22.08
N GLU A 156 14.15 -0.83 22.45
CA GLU A 156 13.43 0.43 22.62
C GLU A 156 13.15 1.12 21.26
N SER A 157 14.08 1.07 20.30
CA SER A 157 13.86 1.56 18.94
C SER A 157 12.82 0.73 18.18
N LEU A 158 12.81 -0.59 18.34
CA LEU A 158 11.78 -1.47 17.79
C LEU A 158 10.41 -1.22 18.45
N LYS A 159 10.41 -0.96 19.76
CA LYS A 159 9.21 -0.56 20.48
C LYS A 159 8.71 0.80 19.99
N THR A 160 9.59 1.78 19.85
CA THR A 160 9.27 3.12 19.33
C THR A 160 8.77 3.06 17.89
N PHE A 161 9.35 2.20 17.04
CA PHE A 161 8.89 1.96 15.69
C PHE A 161 7.48 1.35 15.67
N ARG A 162 7.23 0.35 16.52
CA ARG A 162 5.92 -0.28 16.70
C ARG A 162 4.89 0.71 17.29
N ASP A 163 5.29 1.48 18.29
CA ASP A 163 4.43 2.49 18.93
C ASP A 163 4.12 3.63 17.97
N LEU A 164 5.09 4.07 17.16
CA LEU A 164 4.88 5.06 16.10
C LEU A 164 3.92 4.53 15.02
N TYR A 165 4.06 3.28 14.62
CA TYR A 165 3.15 2.62 13.68
C TYR A 165 1.73 2.52 14.24
N VAL A 166 1.58 2.09 15.51
CA VAL A 166 0.29 2.05 16.21
C VAL A 166 -0.29 3.46 16.34
N MET A 167 0.53 4.44 16.74
CA MET A 167 0.10 5.84 16.88
C MET A 167 -0.33 6.47 15.55
N LEU A 168 0.38 6.20 14.46
CA LEU A 168 0.00 6.67 13.13
C LEU A 168 -1.31 6.02 12.66
N ARG A 169 -1.45 4.71 12.84
CA ARG A 169 -2.68 3.96 12.58
C ARG A 169 -3.85 4.49 13.41
N ASP A 170 -3.64 4.73 14.70
CA ASP A 170 -4.69 5.21 15.62
C ASP A 170 -5.03 6.69 15.36
N ASN A 171 -4.06 7.51 14.90
CA ASN A 171 -4.31 8.87 14.45
C ASN A 171 -5.08 8.93 13.13
N GLU A 172 -4.84 8.01 12.20
CA GLU A 172 -5.69 7.86 11.01
C GLU A 172 -7.10 7.45 11.39
N ASN A 173 -7.26 6.46 12.25
CA ASN A 173 -8.56 6.05 12.78
C ASN A 173 -9.26 7.19 13.55
N LYS A 174 -8.51 8.02 14.31
CA LYS A 174 -9.04 9.22 14.97
C LYS A 174 -9.40 10.33 13.99
N LYS A 175 -8.62 10.54 12.91
CA LYS A 175 -8.95 11.49 11.85
C LYS A 175 -10.19 11.05 11.06
N ILE A 176 -10.31 9.76 10.76
CA ILE A 176 -11.50 9.18 10.14
C ILE A 176 -12.71 9.37 11.08
N ASN A 177 -12.55 9.06 12.37
CA ASN A 177 -13.60 9.22 13.39
C ASN A 177 -13.88 10.69 13.75
N SER A 178 -12.90 11.59 13.69
CA SER A 178 -13.11 13.02 13.94
C SER A 178 -13.75 13.73 12.73
N ARG A 179 -13.40 13.33 11.50
CA ARG A 179 -14.14 13.76 10.31
C ARG A 179 -15.60 13.29 10.35
N ALA A 180 -15.85 12.08 10.86
CA ALA A 180 -17.21 11.58 11.09
C ALA A 180 -17.97 12.35 12.20
N LYS A 181 -17.29 13.03 13.15
CA LYS A 181 -17.91 13.87 14.18
C LYS A 181 -18.21 15.31 13.74
N TYR A 182 -17.53 15.81 12.69
CA TYR A 182 -17.64 17.21 12.25
C TYR A 182 -18.77 17.44 11.24
N THR A 183 -19.59 16.47 10.93
CA THR A 183 -20.68 16.57 9.94
C THR A 183 -22.05 16.88 10.57
N GLY A 184 -22.06 17.73 11.57
CA GLY A 184 -23.28 18.41 12.03
C GLY A 184 -23.36 19.82 11.41
N GLY A 185 -23.72 19.93 10.13
CA GLY A 185 -24.03 21.22 9.50
C GLY A 185 -23.22 21.53 8.24
N SER A 186 -23.92 21.67 7.15
CA SER A 186 -23.60 22.36 5.88
C SER A 186 -22.47 21.88 4.95
N ASP A 187 -21.49 21.09 5.36
CA ASP A 187 -20.38 20.67 4.47
C ASP A 187 -20.65 19.41 3.62
N PHE A 188 -21.88 18.88 3.63
CA PHE A 188 -22.28 17.74 2.80
C PHE A 188 -22.40 18.03 1.30
N MET A 189 -22.16 19.26 0.88
CA MET A 189 -22.46 19.69 -0.50
C MET A 189 -21.33 19.45 -1.51
N HIS A 190 -20.16 18.98 -1.09
CA HIS A 190 -18.96 18.95 -1.95
C HIS A 190 -18.50 17.57 -2.41
N ASN A 191 -18.85 16.49 -1.70
CA ASN A 191 -18.36 15.16 -2.03
C ASN A 191 -19.41 14.36 -2.80
N ARG A 192 -19.04 13.86 -3.97
CA ARG A 192 -19.83 12.96 -4.81
C ARG A 192 -19.35 11.53 -4.72
N LEU A 193 -20.28 10.59 -4.66
CA LEU A 193 -19.99 9.16 -4.80
C LEU A 193 -20.13 8.79 -6.29
N ILE A 194 -19.07 8.22 -6.87
CA ILE A 194 -19.07 7.72 -8.24
C ILE A 194 -18.72 6.23 -8.26
N ILE A 195 -19.24 5.51 -9.25
CA ILE A 195 -18.92 4.11 -9.48
C ILE A 195 -18.29 3.95 -10.87
N ARG A 196 -17.15 3.26 -10.93
CA ARG A 196 -16.38 3.01 -12.15
C ARG A 196 -16.23 1.52 -12.42
N ASP A 197 -16.17 1.16 -13.68
CA ASP A 197 -15.66 -0.11 -14.18
C ASP A 197 -14.31 0.18 -14.84
N LYS A 198 -13.20 -0.13 -14.14
CA LYS A 198 -11.85 0.32 -14.49
C LYS A 198 -11.85 1.86 -14.63
N ASP A 199 -11.52 2.37 -15.82
CA ASP A 199 -11.48 3.81 -16.10
C ASP A 199 -12.82 4.38 -16.57
N LYS A 200 -13.80 3.52 -16.88
CA LYS A 200 -15.11 3.94 -17.37
C LYS A 200 -16.03 4.34 -16.23
N LEU A 201 -16.49 5.59 -16.24
CA LEU A 201 -17.53 6.06 -15.33
C LEU A 201 -18.86 5.37 -15.62
N VAL A 202 -19.42 4.67 -14.62
CA VAL A 202 -20.67 3.90 -14.75
C VAL A 202 -21.82 4.63 -14.10
N ILE A 203 -21.64 5.12 -12.86
CA ILE A 203 -22.66 5.87 -12.11
C ILE A 203 -22.05 7.16 -11.59
N ASN A 204 -22.74 8.29 -11.83
CA ASN A 204 -22.34 9.63 -11.38
C ASN A 204 -23.59 10.41 -10.99
N GLU A 205 -24.18 10.04 -9.88
CA GLU A 205 -25.41 10.67 -9.38
C GLU A 205 -25.12 11.78 -8.36
N SER A 206 -26.09 12.64 -8.16
CA SER A 206 -25.96 13.82 -7.28
C SER A 206 -26.08 13.51 -5.78
N SER A 207 -26.54 12.32 -5.41
CA SER A 207 -26.74 11.92 -4.01
C SER A 207 -26.48 10.43 -3.81
N ILE A 208 -26.22 10.04 -2.55
CA ILE A 208 -26.09 8.64 -2.15
C ILE A 208 -27.33 7.83 -2.56
N PHE A 209 -28.52 8.39 -2.29
CA PHE A 209 -29.79 7.75 -2.65
C PHE A 209 -29.87 7.44 -4.15
N ALA A 210 -29.62 8.46 -4.99
CA ALA A 210 -29.66 8.29 -6.45
C ALA A 210 -28.58 7.29 -6.93
N THR A 211 -27.39 7.33 -6.35
CA THR A 211 -26.30 6.37 -6.65
C THR A 211 -26.70 4.94 -6.33
N LEU A 212 -27.29 4.68 -5.15
CA LEU A 212 -27.74 3.35 -4.74
C LEU A 212 -28.95 2.86 -5.55
N CYS A 213 -29.85 3.75 -5.94
CA CYS A 213 -30.96 3.44 -6.85
C CYS A 213 -30.44 3.04 -8.23
N ALA A 214 -29.50 3.80 -8.80
CA ALA A 214 -28.87 3.48 -10.07
C ALA A 214 -28.11 2.14 -10.01
N LEU A 215 -27.41 1.88 -8.89
CA LEU A 215 -26.72 0.63 -8.66
C LEU A 215 -27.72 -0.55 -8.54
N GLY A 216 -28.82 -0.37 -7.80
CA GLY A 216 -29.87 -1.39 -7.69
C GLY A 216 -30.50 -1.76 -9.03
N ARG A 217 -30.64 -0.79 -9.95
CA ARG A 217 -31.10 -1.05 -11.33
C ARG A 217 -30.02 -1.75 -12.18
N LEU A 218 -28.74 -1.52 -11.90
CA LEU A 218 -27.63 -2.08 -12.66
C LEU A 218 -27.33 -3.54 -12.26
N VAL A 219 -27.21 -3.81 -10.96
CA VAL A 219 -26.78 -5.13 -10.45
C VAL A 219 -27.89 -5.96 -9.81
N GLY A 220 -29.05 -5.38 -9.56
CA GLY A 220 -30.21 -5.99 -8.92
C GLY A 220 -30.33 -5.69 -7.42
N PHE A 221 -31.49 -5.18 -6.98
CA PHE A 221 -31.75 -4.83 -5.58
C PHE A 221 -31.65 -6.04 -4.65
N ASP A 222 -32.17 -7.20 -5.07
CA ASP A 222 -32.12 -8.46 -4.28
C ASP A 222 -30.69 -8.94 -4.09
N LYS A 223 -29.83 -8.78 -5.09
CA LYS A 223 -28.42 -9.15 -5.02
C LYS A 223 -27.68 -8.29 -4.00
N ILE A 224 -27.96 -6.99 -3.95
CA ILE A 224 -27.39 -6.05 -2.96
C ILE A 224 -27.89 -6.37 -1.55
N GLU A 225 -29.19 -6.60 -1.37
CA GLU A 225 -29.77 -6.91 -0.07
C GLU A 225 -29.26 -8.24 0.49
N SER A 226 -29.18 -9.28 -0.35
CA SER A 226 -28.71 -10.61 0.02
C SER A 226 -27.23 -10.65 0.39
N ALA A 227 -26.40 -9.73 -0.13
CA ALA A 227 -24.98 -9.64 0.21
C ALA A 227 -24.75 -9.24 1.69
N GLY A 228 -25.75 -8.67 2.36
CA GLY A 228 -25.72 -8.39 3.80
C GLY A 228 -24.71 -7.32 4.23
N VAL A 229 -24.23 -6.49 3.30
CA VAL A 229 -23.28 -5.41 3.60
C VAL A 229 -23.98 -4.29 4.35
N VAL A 230 -23.29 -3.73 5.34
CA VAL A 230 -23.82 -2.67 6.19
C VAL A 230 -22.93 -1.43 6.19
N VAL A 231 -23.57 -0.27 6.25
CA VAL A 231 -22.91 1.03 6.47
C VAL A 231 -22.92 1.32 7.97
N ARG A 232 -21.77 1.66 8.52
CA ARG A 232 -21.64 2.07 9.94
C ARG A 232 -21.81 3.58 10.08
N LYS A 233 -22.69 3.97 11.02
CA LYS A 233 -22.90 5.35 11.44
C LYS A 233 -22.82 5.42 12.97
N GLY A 234 -21.63 5.71 13.50
CA GLY A 234 -21.36 5.63 14.94
C GLY A 234 -21.43 4.19 15.46
N ARG A 235 -22.35 3.90 16.39
CA ARG A 235 -22.59 2.55 16.93
C ARG A 235 -23.64 1.76 16.15
N GLU A 236 -24.34 2.41 15.25
CA GLU A 236 -25.43 1.81 14.48
C GLU A 236 -24.93 1.29 13.11
N CYS A 237 -25.59 0.23 12.63
CA CYS A 237 -25.31 -0.39 11.34
C CYS A 237 -26.57 -0.39 10.50
N TYR A 238 -26.46 0.08 9.25
CA TYR A 238 -27.56 0.20 8.31
C TYR A 238 -27.27 -0.62 7.04
N LYS A 239 -28.22 -1.44 6.59
CA LYS A 239 -28.10 -2.09 5.28
C LYS A 239 -28.18 -1.05 4.16
N LEU A 240 -27.54 -1.29 3.02
CA LEU A 240 -27.62 -0.41 1.85
C LEU A 240 -29.04 -0.35 1.27
N ILE A 241 -29.72 -1.51 1.23
CA ILE A 241 -31.09 -1.69 0.74
C ILE A 241 -31.83 -2.63 1.68
N ARG A 242 -33.12 -2.40 1.87
CA ARG A 242 -34.01 -3.23 2.71
C ARG A 242 -35.39 -3.37 2.07
N SER A 243 -36.04 -4.48 2.35
CA SER A 243 -37.43 -4.74 1.95
C SER A 243 -38.46 -4.28 2.99
N ASP A 244 -38.05 -3.99 4.25
CA ASP A 244 -38.95 -3.89 5.40
C ASP A 244 -38.68 -2.72 6.37
N ASP A 245 -38.19 -1.56 5.93
CA ASP A 245 -37.87 -0.48 6.87
C ASP A 245 -38.72 0.78 6.72
N LYS A 246 -39.00 1.41 7.89
CA LYS A 246 -39.74 2.66 8.05
C LYS A 246 -38.91 3.73 8.75
N SER A 247 -37.58 3.57 8.87
CA SER A 247 -36.75 4.59 9.55
C SER A 247 -36.46 5.79 8.65
N HIS A 248 -36.22 6.93 9.25
CA HIS A 248 -35.90 8.19 8.56
C HIS A 248 -34.56 8.21 7.81
N CYS A 249 -33.78 7.11 7.90
CA CYS A 249 -32.53 6.96 7.16
C CYS A 249 -32.72 6.40 5.75
N TYR A 250 -33.92 5.95 5.40
CA TYR A 250 -34.22 5.32 4.13
C TYR A 250 -35.30 6.07 3.35
N THR A 251 -35.23 5.99 2.04
CA THR A 251 -36.21 6.51 1.11
C THR A 251 -36.68 5.40 0.19
N CYS A 252 -37.99 5.31 -0.06
CA CYS A 252 -38.54 4.32 -0.98
C CYS A 252 -38.47 4.86 -2.42
N ASP A 253 -37.73 4.18 -3.30
CA ASP A 253 -37.65 4.52 -4.73
C ASP A 253 -38.48 3.54 -5.59
N VAL A 254 -38.50 2.29 -5.18
CA VAL A 254 -39.27 1.23 -5.85
C VAL A 254 -40.24 0.62 -4.83
N PRO A 255 -41.49 0.35 -5.16
CA PRO A 255 -42.41 -0.26 -4.23
C PRO A 255 -41.84 -1.49 -3.54
N GLY A 256 -41.79 -1.48 -2.20
CA GLY A 256 -41.23 -2.55 -1.38
C GLY A 256 -39.70 -2.54 -1.25
N ARG A 257 -39.01 -1.49 -1.69
CA ARG A 257 -37.54 -1.35 -1.55
C ARG A 257 -37.18 -0.04 -0.87
N TRP A 258 -36.53 -0.12 0.27
CA TRP A 258 -36.06 1.01 1.04
C TRP A 258 -34.54 1.19 0.85
N VAL A 259 -34.15 2.30 0.28
CA VAL A 259 -32.75 2.61 -0.07
C VAL A 259 -32.18 3.61 0.92
N LEU A 260 -30.98 3.36 1.42
CA LEU A 260 -30.28 4.23 2.36
C LEU A 260 -30.05 5.60 1.74
N SER A 261 -30.56 6.65 2.39
CA SER A 261 -30.49 8.03 1.90
C SER A 261 -29.69 8.98 2.80
N ASN A 262 -29.48 8.60 4.05
CA ASN A 262 -28.83 9.45 5.06
C ASN A 262 -27.68 8.72 5.76
N ALA A 263 -26.52 8.68 5.10
CA ALA A 263 -25.28 8.14 5.67
C ALA A 263 -24.06 8.96 5.18
N PRO A 264 -22.92 8.92 5.90
CA PRO A 264 -21.69 9.55 5.43
C PRO A 264 -21.18 8.93 4.13
N VAL A 265 -20.86 9.77 3.12
CA VAL A 265 -20.36 9.31 1.81
C VAL A 265 -19.16 8.36 1.93
N PRO A 266 -18.14 8.63 2.77
CA PRO A 266 -17.02 7.70 2.94
C PRO A 266 -17.43 6.32 3.45
N SER A 267 -18.39 6.25 4.39
CA SER A 267 -18.88 4.98 4.93
C SER A 267 -19.65 4.17 3.89
N VAL A 268 -20.38 4.86 3.00
CA VAL A 268 -21.11 4.23 1.89
C VAL A 268 -20.12 3.74 0.83
N ALA A 269 -19.09 4.51 0.49
CA ALA A 269 -18.06 4.09 -0.47
C ALA A 269 -17.36 2.81 -0.03
N LEU A 270 -16.97 2.72 1.25
CA LEU A 270 -16.38 1.49 1.83
C LEU A 270 -17.33 0.30 1.74
N ALA A 271 -18.59 0.49 2.12
CA ALA A 271 -19.60 -0.56 2.07
C ALA A 271 -19.89 -1.03 0.62
N LEU A 272 -19.80 -0.13 -0.36
CA LEU A 272 -19.97 -0.49 -1.77
C LEU A 272 -18.78 -1.29 -2.30
N ASN A 273 -17.57 -0.97 -1.92
CA ASN A 273 -16.40 -1.77 -2.31
C ASN A 273 -16.46 -3.17 -1.69
N GLU A 274 -16.86 -3.30 -0.40
CA GLU A 274 -17.13 -4.60 0.22
C GLU A 274 -18.25 -5.36 -0.50
N LEU A 275 -19.30 -4.66 -0.94
CA LEU A 275 -20.39 -5.26 -1.72
C LEU A 275 -19.88 -5.83 -3.04
N PHE A 276 -19.10 -5.05 -3.81
CA PHE A 276 -18.60 -5.46 -5.12
C PHE A 276 -17.72 -6.71 -5.02
N ASP A 277 -16.89 -6.79 -4.00
CA ASP A 277 -16.09 -7.99 -3.70
C ASP A 277 -16.99 -9.20 -3.42
N LYS A 278 -18.03 -9.03 -2.58
CA LYS A 278 -18.96 -10.12 -2.21
C LYS A 278 -19.80 -10.63 -3.36
N ILE A 279 -20.21 -9.75 -4.27
CA ILE A 279 -21.05 -10.13 -5.41
C ILE A 279 -20.25 -10.41 -6.68
N ASN A 280 -18.92 -10.41 -6.57
CA ASN A 280 -17.97 -10.65 -7.66
C ASN A 280 -18.19 -9.70 -8.86
N GLU A 281 -18.40 -8.41 -8.56
CA GLU A 281 -18.51 -7.35 -9.56
C GLU A 281 -17.21 -6.51 -9.58
N ARG A 282 -16.81 -6.11 -10.77
CA ARG A 282 -15.54 -5.38 -11.01
C ARG A 282 -15.61 -3.86 -10.79
N TYR A 283 -16.67 -3.39 -10.18
CA TYR A 283 -16.89 -1.97 -9.93
C TYR A 283 -16.05 -1.44 -8.76
N ILE A 284 -15.74 -0.16 -8.79
CA ILE A 284 -15.06 0.56 -7.70
C ILE A 284 -15.88 1.79 -7.37
N ALA A 285 -16.21 1.96 -6.08
CA ALA A 285 -16.81 3.16 -5.55
C ALA A 285 -15.72 4.14 -5.10
N SER A 286 -15.75 5.36 -5.60
CA SER A 286 -14.79 6.43 -5.29
C SER A 286 -15.51 7.71 -4.90
N ILE A 287 -14.84 8.56 -4.12
CA ILE A 287 -15.33 9.87 -3.73
C ILE A 287 -14.59 10.89 -4.57
N VAL A 288 -15.34 11.81 -5.17
CA VAL A 288 -14.78 12.95 -5.89
C VAL A 288 -15.31 14.25 -5.30
N ASP A 289 -14.45 15.25 -5.22
CA ASP A 289 -14.85 16.61 -4.90
C ASP A 289 -15.63 17.22 -6.09
N ARG A 290 -16.56 18.13 -5.78
CA ARG A 290 -17.33 18.85 -6.80
C ARG A 290 -16.52 19.97 -7.42
#